data_45f92fee17d70c2746b410764b83c9ef
#
_entry.id   45f92fee17d70c2746b410764b83c9ef
#
_cell.length_a   1.000
_cell.length_b   1.000
_cell.length_c   1.000
_cell.angle_alpha   90.00
_cell.angle_beta   90.00
_cell.angle_gamma   90.00
#
_symmetry.space_group_name_H-M   'P 1'
#
loop_
_entity.id
_entity.type
_entity.pdbx_description
1 polymer ?
#
loop_
_entity_poly.entity_id
_entity_poly.type
_entity_poly.pdbx_seq_one_letter_code
_entity_poly.pdbx_strand_id
1 'polypeptide(L)'
;GLKPGQVTTLAALDSTRLQSALAKKFGVMQNQIVGAHTFGGHGEQMAVFGSAVKVAGRPLTEIIGTPEFPVEEWEQMKVDVTKGGAAIIKLRGRSSFQSPSLLSVQMIASVMGGKKFPYPAGTYVQTEKYDHIMMAMDTTLDQNGCTYTVPQGTAEENAKLDASYEHLCKMRDELVTLNIVPPISEWSKINPNL
;
A
#
# COMPACT_ATOMS: atom_id res chain seq x y z
N GLY A 1 -16.21 -15.00 -14.93
CA GLY A 1 -15.45 -13.86 -14.47
C GLY A 1 -14.06 -14.26 -13.95
N LEU A 2 -13.19 -13.29 -13.71
CA LEU A 2 -11.90 -13.52 -13.08
C LEU A 2 -12.06 -13.85 -11.59
N LYS A 3 -11.18 -14.68 -11.04
CA LYS A 3 -11.12 -14.89 -9.59
C LYS A 3 -10.40 -13.67 -8.96
N PRO A 4 -10.74 -13.28 -7.72
CA PRO A 4 -10.09 -12.17 -7.03
C PRO A 4 -8.56 -12.22 -7.06
N GLY A 5 -7.97 -13.38 -6.80
CA GLY A 5 -6.51 -13.56 -6.82
C GLY A 5 -5.84 -13.45 -8.19
N GLN A 6 -6.61 -13.35 -9.29
CA GLN A 6 -6.08 -13.11 -10.64
C GLN A 6 -5.95 -11.62 -10.98
N VAL A 7 -6.40 -10.74 -10.09
CA VAL A 7 -6.39 -9.29 -10.30
C VAL A 7 -5.64 -8.62 -9.17
N THR A 8 -4.64 -7.82 -9.53
CA THR A 8 -3.87 -7.01 -8.57
C THR A 8 -3.56 -5.64 -9.17
N THR A 9 -3.30 -4.67 -8.32
CA THR A 9 -2.90 -3.34 -8.75
C THR A 9 -1.58 -2.94 -8.11
N LEU A 10 -0.85 -2.04 -8.77
CA LEU A 10 0.40 -1.49 -8.24
C LEU A 10 0.12 -0.52 -7.10
N ALA A 11 0.46 -0.90 -5.86
CA ALA A 11 0.34 -0.07 -4.66
C ALA A 11 1.69 0.18 -3.97
N ALA A 12 2.79 -0.29 -4.54
CA ALA A 12 4.10 -0.31 -3.89
C ALA A 12 4.86 1.02 -3.89
N LEU A 13 4.45 2.00 -4.69
CA LEU A 13 5.21 3.26 -4.86
C LEU A 13 5.40 4.01 -3.55
N ASP A 14 4.38 4.08 -2.72
CA ASP A 14 4.43 4.82 -1.46
C ASP A 14 5.28 4.07 -0.42
N SER A 15 5.23 2.75 -0.41
CA SER A 15 6.14 1.90 0.38
C SER A 15 7.60 2.13 -0.02
N THR A 16 7.91 2.24 -1.31
CA THR A 16 9.29 2.54 -1.76
C THR A 16 9.72 3.97 -1.43
N ARG A 17 8.80 4.92 -1.38
CA ARG A 17 9.08 6.30 -0.93
C ARG A 17 9.43 6.32 0.56
N LEU A 18 8.64 5.63 1.39
CA LEU A 18 8.92 5.48 2.82
C LEU A 18 10.29 4.82 3.04
N GLN A 19 10.55 3.72 2.35
CA GLN A 19 11.84 3.03 2.41
C GLN A 19 13.01 3.95 2.05
N SER A 20 12.86 4.73 0.96
CA SER A 20 13.89 5.67 0.50
C SER A 20 14.10 6.84 1.48
N ALA A 21 13.02 7.37 2.06
CA ALA A 21 13.08 8.45 3.04
C ALA A 21 13.84 8.00 4.31
N LEU A 22 13.48 6.82 4.83
CA LEU A 22 14.16 6.23 5.99
C LEU A 22 15.64 5.91 5.68
N ALA A 23 15.92 5.32 4.52
CA ALA A 23 17.31 5.04 4.12
C ALA A 23 18.17 6.30 4.06
N LYS A 24 17.62 7.39 3.50
CA LYS A 24 18.26 8.71 3.46
C LYS A 24 18.45 9.29 4.86
N LYS A 25 17.44 9.23 5.72
CA LYS A 25 17.51 9.75 7.09
C LYS A 25 18.61 9.08 7.90
N PHE A 26 18.73 7.77 7.83
CA PHE A 26 19.68 6.99 8.63
C PHE A 26 21.02 6.73 7.92
N GLY A 27 21.22 7.20 6.69
CA GLY A 27 22.45 7.00 5.94
C GLY A 27 22.76 5.53 5.62
N VAL A 28 21.72 4.70 5.45
CA VAL A 28 21.84 3.26 5.18
C VAL A 28 21.38 2.93 3.77
N MET A 29 21.69 1.74 3.27
CA MET A 29 21.18 1.25 1.98
C MET A 29 19.68 0.93 2.09
N GLN A 30 18.93 1.09 1.00
CA GLN A 30 17.49 0.81 0.97
C GLN A 30 17.15 -0.63 1.39
N ASN A 31 17.96 -1.61 1.04
CA ASN A 31 17.76 -3.01 1.42
C ASN A 31 17.98 -3.28 2.92
N GLN A 32 18.51 -2.31 3.68
CA GLN A 32 18.64 -2.36 5.14
C GLN A 32 17.38 -1.79 5.84
N ILE A 33 16.45 -1.21 5.08
CA ILE A 33 15.13 -0.82 5.56
C ILE A 33 14.15 -1.93 5.18
N VAL A 34 13.63 -2.63 6.16
CA VAL A 34 12.71 -3.76 5.99
C VAL A 34 11.36 -3.43 6.60
N GLY A 35 10.27 -3.87 5.97
CA GLY A 35 8.91 -3.67 6.49
C GLY A 35 8.37 -2.24 6.33
N ALA A 36 9.02 -1.38 5.54
CA ALA A 36 8.53 -0.03 5.26
C ALA A 36 7.34 -0.10 4.28
N HIS A 37 6.17 -0.36 4.82
CA HIS A 37 4.95 -0.62 4.04
C HIS A 37 3.89 0.45 4.27
N THR A 38 3.09 0.68 3.23
CA THR A 38 1.89 1.50 3.25
C THR A 38 0.72 0.66 2.75
N PHE A 39 -0.45 0.82 3.37
CA PHE A 39 -1.63 0.01 3.10
C PHE A 39 -2.85 0.89 2.83
N GLY A 40 -3.96 0.27 2.39
CA GLY A 40 -5.20 0.97 2.08
C GLY A 40 -5.20 1.64 0.72
N GLY A 41 -5.66 2.88 0.66
CA GLY A 41 -5.69 3.71 -0.54
C GLY A 41 -4.37 4.37 -0.87
N HIS A 42 -4.39 5.31 -1.81
CA HIS A 42 -3.22 6.06 -2.28
C HIS A 42 -3.28 7.54 -1.85
N GLY A 43 -2.13 8.19 -1.74
CA GLY A 43 -2.03 9.60 -1.37
C GLY A 43 -2.36 9.84 0.10
N GLU A 44 -3.12 10.88 0.40
CA GLU A 44 -3.46 11.26 1.78
C GLU A 44 -4.29 10.21 2.53
N GLN A 45 -4.85 9.25 1.81
CA GLN A 45 -5.69 8.18 2.36
C GLN A 45 -4.92 6.89 2.66
N MET A 46 -3.61 6.85 2.44
CA MET A 46 -2.81 5.68 2.80
C MET A 46 -2.56 5.59 4.31
N ALA A 47 -2.48 4.36 4.80
CA ALA A 47 -2.02 4.07 6.15
C ALA A 47 -0.52 3.71 6.12
N VAL A 48 0.31 4.50 6.78
CA VAL A 48 1.76 4.27 6.89
C VAL A 48 2.01 3.45 8.16
N PHE A 49 2.59 2.27 8.01
CA PHE A 49 2.90 1.38 9.13
C PHE A 49 4.39 1.47 9.47
N GLY A 50 4.70 2.13 10.59
CA GLY A 50 6.05 2.24 11.15
C GLY A 50 6.40 1.10 12.10
N SER A 51 5.38 0.47 12.72
CA SER A 51 5.57 -0.57 13.74
C SER A 51 6.27 -1.83 13.24
N ALA A 52 6.14 -2.16 11.95
CA ALA A 52 6.82 -3.30 11.33
C ALA A 52 8.20 -2.98 10.75
N VAL A 53 8.59 -1.69 10.74
CA VAL A 53 9.84 -1.24 10.11
C VAL A 53 11.06 -1.57 10.95
N LYS A 54 12.09 -2.07 10.28
CA LYS A 54 13.44 -2.21 10.85
C LYS A 54 14.45 -1.42 10.02
N VAL A 55 15.32 -0.70 10.70
CA VAL A 55 16.43 0.08 10.15
C VAL A 55 17.74 -0.62 10.53
N ALA A 56 18.42 -1.20 9.57
CA ALA A 56 19.63 -2.00 9.80
C ALA A 56 19.47 -3.02 10.96
N GLY A 57 18.29 -3.65 11.02
CA GLY A 57 17.94 -4.64 12.04
C GLY A 57 17.31 -4.08 13.32
N ARG A 58 17.42 -2.77 13.62
CA ARG A 58 16.76 -2.13 14.79
C ARG A 58 15.30 -1.83 14.49
N PRO A 59 14.33 -2.16 15.36
CA PRO A 59 12.95 -1.73 15.22
C PRO A 59 12.84 -0.20 15.17
N LEU A 60 12.09 0.34 14.21
CA LEU A 60 11.90 1.78 14.08
C LEU A 60 11.19 2.37 15.32
N THR A 61 10.33 1.61 15.96
CA THR A 61 9.63 1.97 17.20
C THR A 61 10.58 2.25 18.38
N GLU A 62 11.78 1.70 18.38
CA GLU A 62 12.82 1.97 19.38
C GLU A 62 13.62 3.23 19.06
N ILE A 63 13.50 3.77 17.84
CA ILE A 63 14.26 4.93 17.35
C ILE A 63 13.39 6.18 17.39
N ILE A 64 12.10 6.06 17.04
CA ILE A 64 11.15 7.19 17.10
C ILE A 64 11.05 7.71 18.53
N GLY A 65 11.08 9.03 18.70
CA GLY A 65 11.05 9.70 20.01
C GLY A 65 12.42 9.85 20.67
N THR A 66 13.49 9.37 20.05
CA THR A 66 14.85 9.62 20.52
C THR A 66 15.42 10.90 19.87
N PRO A 67 16.56 11.45 20.38
CA PRO A 67 17.25 12.54 19.70
C PRO A 67 17.70 12.22 18.27
N GLU A 68 17.88 10.94 17.93
CA GLU A 68 18.22 10.48 16.58
C GLU A 68 17.06 10.67 15.60
N PHE A 69 15.82 10.46 16.06
CA PHE A 69 14.62 10.57 15.25
C PHE A 69 13.40 11.04 16.09
N PRO A 70 13.24 12.36 16.31
CA PRO A 70 12.12 12.93 17.05
C PRO A 70 10.75 12.52 16.46
N VAL A 71 9.73 12.49 17.30
CA VAL A 71 8.36 12.15 16.88
C VAL A 71 7.86 13.10 15.78
N GLU A 72 8.17 14.38 15.91
CA GLU A 72 7.77 15.41 14.95
C GLU A 72 8.38 15.18 13.56
N GLU A 73 9.60 14.68 13.52
CA GLU A 73 10.26 14.34 12.24
C GLU A 73 9.64 13.10 11.60
N TRP A 74 9.25 12.11 12.40
CA TRP A 74 8.51 10.96 11.92
C TRP A 74 7.15 11.36 11.34
N GLU A 75 6.39 12.20 12.05
CA GLU A 75 5.11 12.70 11.59
C GLU A 75 5.25 13.48 10.26
N GLN A 76 6.28 14.35 10.17
CA GLN A 76 6.57 15.06 8.93
C GLN A 76 6.94 14.11 7.79
N MET A 77 7.74 13.08 8.06
CA MET A 77 8.10 12.06 7.06
C MET A 77 6.86 11.34 6.53
N LYS A 78 5.89 10.98 7.37
CA LYS A 78 4.62 10.39 6.94
C LYS A 78 3.89 11.33 5.97
N VAL A 79 3.79 12.61 6.29
CA VAL A 79 3.19 13.62 5.41
C VAL A 79 3.94 13.74 4.07
N ASP A 80 5.25 13.77 4.08
CA ASP A 80 6.06 13.90 2.86
C ASP A 80 5.92 12.67 1.96
N VAL A 81 5.84 11.49 2.53
CA VAL A 81 5.59 10.23 1.79
C VAL A 81 4.21 10.26 1.12
N THR A 82 3.17 10.65 1.85
CA THR A 82 1.80 10.71 1.31
C THR A 82 1.66 11.75 0.19
N LYS A 83 2.37 12.87 0.28
CA LYS A 83 2.38 13.94 -0.74
C LYS A 83 3.45 13.75 -1.83
N GLY A 84 4.26 12.71 -1.75
CA GLY A 84 5.40 12.51 -2.66
C GLY A 84 5.01 12.42 -4.14
N GLY A 85 3.86 11.86 -4.48
CA GLY A 85 3.34 11.83 -5.85
C GLY A 85 3.06 13.22 -6.41
N ALA A 86 2.35 14.04 -5.65
CA ALA A 86 2.03 15.42 -6.01
C ALA A 86 3.30 16.27 -6.17
N ALA A 87 4.30 16.10 -5.29
CA ALA A 87 5.58 16.76 -5.38
C ALA A 87 6.32 16.45 -6.69
N ILE A 88 6.32 15.17 -7.11
CA ILE A 88 6.91 14.76 -8.40
C ILE A 88 6.19 15.41 -9.57
N ILE A 89 4.86 15.44 -9.56
CA ILE A 89 4.05 16.07 -10.62
C ILE A 89 4.38 17.58 -10.70
N LYS A 90 4.46 18.25 -9.56
CA LYS A 90 4.82 19.67 -9.49
C LYS A 90 6.19 19.97 -10.11
N LEU A 91 7.18 19.11 -9.84
CA LEU A 91 8.55 19.31 -10.35
C LEU A 91 8.74 18.92 -11.80
N ARG A 92 8.00 17.91 -12.29
CA ARG A 92 8.21 17.32 -13.63
C ARG A 92 7.12 17.69 -14.65
N GLY A 93 6.03 18.32 -14.21
CA GLY A 93 4.84 18.59 -15.02
C GLY A 93 4.03 17.33 -15.38
N ARG A 94 4.41 16.15 -14.87
CA ARG A 94 3.72 14.87 -15.11
C ARG A 94 4.05 13.83 -14.03
N SER A 95 3.21 12.79 -13.95
CA SER A 95 3.46 11.65 -13.06
C SER A 95 4.75 10.90 -13.42
N SER A 96 5.33 10.23 -12.42
CA SER A 96 6.43 9.28 -12.63
C SER A 96 5.94 8.08 -13.45
N PHE A 97 6.79 7.55 -14.31
CA PHE A 97 6.53 6.30 -15.05
C PHE A 97 7.66 5.27 -14.89
N GLN A 98 8.88 5.70 -14.57
CA GLN A 98 10.03 4.78 -14.43
C GLN A 98 9.82 3.82 -13.25
N SER A 99 9.50 4.37 -12.06
CA SER A 99 9.28 3.53 -10.86
C SER A 99 8.04 2.64 -11.00
N PRO A 100 6.88 3.12 -11.50
CA PRO A 100 5.75 2.24 -11.80
C PRO A 100 6.12 1.11 -12.75
N SER A 101 6.82 1.39 -13.85
CA SER A 101 7.23 0.37 -14.82
C SER A 101 8.13 -0.69 -14.19
N LEU A 102 9.15 -0.27 -13.43
CA LEU A 102 10.04 -1.20 -12.74
C LEU A 102 9.29 -2.12 -11.77
N LEU A 103 8.45 -1.53 -10.93
CA LEU A 103 7.69 -2.30 -9.93
C LEU A 103 6.68 -3.25 -10.59
N SER A 104 6.02 -2.83 -11.67
CA SER A 104 5.12 -3.71 -12.44
C SER A 104 5.86 -4.91 -13.01
N VAL A 105 7.07 -4.69 -13.57
CA VAL A 105 7.92 -5.79 -14.07
C VAL A 105 8.33 -6.73 -12.92
N GLN A 106 8.63 -6.20 -11.74
CA GLN A 106 8.94 -7.02 -10.56
C GLN A 106 7.73 -7.84 -10.07
N MET A 107 6.51 -7.27 -10.11
CA MET A 107 5.28 -8.01 -9.82
C MET A 107 5.09 -9.17 -10.81
N ILE A 108 5.23 -8.90 -12.10
CA ILE A 108 5.14 -9.93 -13.16
C ILE A 108 6.20 -11.01 -12.95
N ALA A 109 7.45 -10.62 -12.66
CA ALA A 109 8.53 -11.57 -12.40
C ALA A 109 8.21 -12.49 -11.21
N SER A 110 7.60 -11.96 -10.14
CA SER A 110 7.18 -12.76 -8.99
C SER A 110 6.10 -13.79 -9.37
N VAL A 111 5.09 -13.37 -10.12
CA VAL A 111 4.02 -14.25 -10.62
C VAL A 111 4.56 -15.32 -11.57
N MET A 112 5.61 -15.01 -12.33
CA MET A 112 6.29 -15.96 -13.23
C MET A 112 7.25 -16.94 -12.51
N GLY A 113 7.25 -16.95 -11.17
CA GLY A 113 8.12 -17.84 -10.37
C GLY A 113 9.52 -17.30 -10.11
N GLY A 114 9.74 -16.00 -10.35
CA GLY A 114 10.98 -15.31 -10.03
C GLY A 114 11.07 -14.88 -8.56
N LYS A 115 11.88 -13.86 -8.30
CA LYS A 115 12.06 -13.33 -6.94
C LYS A 115 10.75 -12.79 -6.37
N LYS A 116 10.44 -13.15 -5.11
CA LYS A 116 9.26 -12.67 -4.40
C LYS A 116 9.19 -11.13 -4.41
N PHE A 117 8.03 -10.58 -4.75
CA PHE A 117 7.75 -9.16 -4.67
C PHE A 117 7.65 -8.73 -3.20
N PRO A 118 8.45 -7.75 -2.73
CA PRO A 118 8.61 -7.50 -1.31
C PRO A 118 7.67 -6.43 -0.75
N TYR A 119 6.74 -5.92 -1.54
CA TYR A 119 5.88 -4.80 -1.15
C TYR A 119 4.41 -5.18 -1.18
N PRO A 120 3.55 -4.43 -0.46
CA PRO A 120 2.11 -4.49 -0.61
C PRO A 120 1.67 -4.26 -2.06
N ALA A 121 0.62 -4.97 -2.46
CA ALA A 121 -0.07 -4.74 -3.71
C ALA A 121 -1.57 -4.53 -3.45
N GLY A 122 -2.26 -3.84 -4.37
CA GLY A 122 -3.70 -3.72 -4.29
C GLY A 122 -4.36 -5.04 -4.66
N THR A 123 -5.28 -5.49 -3.84
CA THR A 123 -6.03 -6.72 -4.02
C THR A 123 -7.49 -6.52 -3.69
N TYR A 124 -8.34 -7.37 -4.24
CA TYR A 124 -9.74 -7.42 -3.84
C TYR A 124 -9.85 -8.03 -2.45
N VAL A 125 -10.42 -7.25 -1.53
CA VAL A 125 -10.53 -7.60 -0.12
C VAL A 125 -11.98 -7.91 0.21
N GLN A 126 -12.19 -9.07 0.85
CA GLN A 126 -13.46 -9.50 1.39
C GLN A 126 -13.21 -10.25 2.70
N THR A 127 -13.50 -9.60 3.80
CA THR A 127 -13.38 -10.11 5.17
C THR A 127 -14.61 -9.66 5.97
N GLU A 128 -14.73 -10.08 7.22
CA GLU A 128 -15.79 -9.57 8.09
C GLU A 128 -15.72 -8.06 8.33
N LYS A 129 -14.50 -7.48 8.29
CA LYS A 129 -14.26 -6.06 8.56
C LYS A 129 -14.17 -5.20 7.30
N TYR A 130 -13.51 -5.70 6.25
CA TYR A 130 -13.30 -5.00 5.00
C TYR A 130 -13.98 -5.76 3.88
N ASP A 131 -14.99 -5.14 3.26
CA ASP A 131 -15.87 -5.85 2.34
C ASP A 131 -15.95 -5.18 0.97
N HIS A 132 -15.80 -6.01 -0.07
CA HIS A 132 -15.99 -5.63 -1.47
C HIS A 132 -15.20 -4.39 -1.91
N ILE A 133 -13.89 -4.36 -1.65
CA ILE A 133 -13.04 -3.23 -1.99
C ILE A 133 -11.69 -3.67 -2.59
N MET A 134 -11.14 -2.86 -3.49
CA MET A 134 -9.75 -2.97 -3.94
C MET A 134 -8.89 -2.02 -3.11
N MET A 135 -7.96 -2.55 -2.32
CA MET A 135 -6.98 -1.73 -1.57
C MET A 135 -5.68 -2.47 -1.32
N ALA A 136 -4.63 -1.73 -0.96
CA ALA A 136 -3.33 -2.30 -0.64
C ALA A 136 -3.39 -3.08 0.67
N MET A 137 -2.94 -4.34 0.63
CA MET A 137 -2.81 -5.25 1.76
C MET A 137 -1.41 -5.87 1.79
N ASP A 138 -1.09 -6.57 2.87
CA ASP A 138 0.10 -7.42 2.88
C ASP A 138 -0.12 -8.62 1.98
N THR A 139 0.55 -8.62 0.82
CA THR A 139 0.26 -9.55 -0.28
C THR A 139 1.43 -10.48 -0.57
N THR A 140 1.10 -11.66 -1.03
CA THR A 140 2.03 -12.57 -1.71
C THR A 140 1.59 -12.73 -3.16
N LEU A 141 2.51 -12.47 -4.08
CA LEU A 141 2.33 -12.69 -5.52
C LEU A 141 3.16 -13.89 -5.92
N ASP A 142 2.51 -14.90 -6.47
CA ASP A 142 3.18 -16.09 -7.00
C ASP A 142 2.41 -16.68 -8.20
N GLN A 143 2.84 -17.85 -8.67
CA GLN A 143 2.22 -18.54 -9.81
C GLN A 143 0.75 -18.91 -9.61
N ASN A 144 0.26 -18.91 -8.36
CA ASN A 144 -1.15 -19.18 -8.04
C ASN A 144 -1.99 -17.88 -8.02
N GLY A 145 -1.34 -16.71 -8.16
CA GLY A 145 -1.98 -15.40 -8.17
C GLY A 145 -1.61 -14.54 -6.95
N CYS A 146 -2.54 -13.68 -6.57
CA CYS A 146 -2.40 -12.77 -5.43
C CYS A 146 -3.19 -13.31 -4.22
N THR A 147 -2.50 -13.52 -3.12
CA THR A 147 -3.10 -13.77 -1.80
C THR A 147 -2.75 -12.63 -0.85
N TYR A 148 -3.53 -12.44 0.21
CA TYR A 148 -3.29 -11.36 1.15
C TYR A 148 -3.57 -11.77 2.60
N THR A 149 -2.96 -11.03 3.51
CA THR A 149 -3.31 -10.98 4.92
C THR A 149 -3.63 -9.54 5.32
N VAL A 150 -4.52 -9.37 6.29
CA VAL A 150 -4.79 -8.04 6.85
C VAL A 150 -3.61 -7.63 7.72
N PRO A 151 -2.93 -6.51 7.40
CA PRO A 151 -1.79 -6.07 8.19
C PRO A 151 -2.22 -5.75 9.63
N GLN A 152 -1.34 -6.02 10.56
CA GLN A 152 -1.52 -5.71 11.97
C GLN A 152 -0.48 -4.70 12.42
N GLY A 153 -0.93 -3.57 12.94
CA GLY A 153 -0.09 -2.50 13.43
C GLY A 153 -0.52 -2.01 14.81
N THR A 154 -0.06 -0.84 15.20
CA THR A 154 -0.56 -0.17 16.40
C THR A 154 -2.04 0.19 16.26
N ALA A 155 -2.70 0.55 17.37
CA ALA A 155 -4.09 1.01 17.33
C ALA A 155 -4.28 2.22 16.40
N GLU A 156 -3.31 3.14 16.36
CA GLU A 156 -3.33 4.30 15.46
C GLU A 156 -3.19 3.88 13.99
N GLU A 157 -2.25 2.99 13.68
CA GLU A 157 -2.04 2.48 12.31
C GLU A 157 -3.26 1.74 11.80
N ASN A 158 -3.86 0.90 12.65
CA ASN A 158 -5.09 0.19 12.31
C ASN A 158 -6.26 1.16 12.09
N ALA A 159 -6.41 2.20 12.93
CA ALA A 159 -7.43 3.23 12.73
C ALA A 159 -7.23 4.02 11.42
N LYS A 160 -5.98 4.26 11.01
CA LYS A 160 -5.69 4.86 9.69
C LYS A 160 -6.07 3.95 8.53
N LEU A 161 -5.85 2.64 8.67
CA LEU A 161 -6.29 1.67 7.67
C LEU A 161 -7.82 1.62 7.57
N ASP A 162 -8.52 1.67 8.71
CA ASP A 162 -9.99 1.73 8.76
C ASP A 162 -10.52 3.00 8.07
N ALA A 163 -9.96 4.15 8.37
CA ALA A 163 -10.34 5.41 7.72
C ALA A 163 -10.07 5.39 6.21
N SER A 164 -8.98 4.74 5.79
CA SER A 164 -8.67 4.53 4.38
C SER A 164 -9.72 3.66 3.69
N TYR A 165 -10.13 2.58 4.31
CA TYR A 165 -11.21 1.72 3.84
C TYR A 165 -12.52 2.48 3.69
N GLU A 166 -12.94 3.21 4.71
CA GLU A 166 -14.18 4.01 4.68
C GLU A 166 -14.18 5.02 3.53
N HIS A 167 -13.03 5.66 3.30
CA HIS A 167 -12.88 6.59 2.17
C HIS A 167 -13.07 5.88 0.82
N LEU A 168 -12.43 4.74 0.63
CA LEU A 168 -12.55 3.95 -0.60
C LEU A 168 -13.98 3.44 -0.80
N CYS A 169 -14.68 3.04 0.26
CA CYS A 169 -16.09 2.67 0.20
C CYS A 169 -16.97 3.83 -0.29
N LYS A 170 -16.75 5.04 0.22
CA LYS A 170 -17.47 6.23 -0.27
C LYS A 170 -17.27 6.44 -1.76
N MET A 171 -16.04 6.33 -2.24
CA MET A 171 -15.74 6.46 -3.68
C MET A 171 -16.39 5.36 -4.51
N ARG A 172 -16.36 4.10 -4.05
CA ARG A 172 -17.07 2.98 -4.69
C ARG A 172 -18.57 3.25 -4.79
N ASP A 173 -19.19 3.67 -3.70
CA ASP A 173 -20.63 3.92 -3.61
C ASP A 173 -21.05 5.11 -4.49
N GLU A 174 -20.16 6.09 -4.67
CA GLU A 174 -20.33 7.18 -5.63
C GLU A 174 -20.39 6.66 -7.08
N LEU A 175 -19.49 5.73 -7.45
CA LEU A 175 -19.50 5.08 -8.76
C LEU A 175 -20.78 4.26 -8.99
N VAL A 176 -21.28 3.60 -7.95
CA VAL A 176 -22.61 2.90 -8.01
C VAL A 176 -23.72 3.90 -8.23
N THR A 177 -23.75 5.00 -7.48
CA THR A 177 -24.77 6.05 -7.61
C THR A 177 -24.77 6.69 -9.00
N LEU A 178 -23.60 6.84 -9.60
CA LEU A 178 -23.43 7.34 -10.97
C LEU A 178 -23.71 6.28 -12.06
N ASN A 179 -24.13 5.07 -11.70
CA ASN A 179 -24.34 3.93 -12.60
C ASN A 179 -23.10 3.56 -13.45
N ILE A 180 -21.89 3.85 -12.97
CA ILE A 180 -20.63 3.46 -13.61
C ILE A 180 -20.31 1.99 -13.31
N VAL A 181 -20.60 1.55 -12.08
CA VAL A 181 -20.54 0.15 -11.66
C VAL A 181 -21.89 -0.30 -11.12
N PRO A 182 -22.28 -1.58 -11.28
CA PRO A 182 -23.53 -2.09 -10.75
C PRO A 182 -23.55 -2.10 -9.22
N PRO A 183 -24.72 -2.15 -8.58
CA PRO A 183 -24.83 -2.34 -7.13
C PRO A 183 -24.10 -3.59 -6.64
N ILE A 184 -23.49 -3.51 -5.45
CA ILE A 184 -22.72 -4.63 -4.85
C ILE A 184 -23.53 -5.92 -4.81
N SER A 185 -24.84 -5.84 -4.53
CA SER A 185 -25.74 -6.99 -4.49
C SER A 185 -25.87 -7.76 -5.81
N GLU A 186 -25.38 -7.20 -6.90
CA GLU A 186 -25.37 -7.82 -8.23
C GLU A 186 -24.00 -8.40 -8.61
N TRP A 187 -22.94 -8.05 -7.87
CA TRP A 187 -21.58 -8.41 -8.27
C TRP A 187 -21.37 -9.92 -8.34
N SER A 188 -21.85 -10.69 -7.36
CA SER A 188 -21.76 -12.16 -7.37
C SER A 188 -22.59 -12.81 -8.47
N LYS A 189 -23.65 -12.15 -8.96
CA LYS A 189 -24.41 -12.60 -10.13
C LYS A 189 -23.65 -12.37 -11.43
N ILE A 190 -22.93 -11.23 -11.52
CA ILE A 190 -22.11 -10.87 -12.69
C ILE A 190 -20.81 -11.67 -12.71
N ASN A 191 -20.18 -11.83 -11.55
CA ASN A 191 -18.99 -12.64 -11.38
C ASN A 191 -19.16 -13.66 -10.23
N PRO A 192 -19.51 -14.90 -10.52
CA PRO A 192 -19.72 -15.94 -9.51
C PRO A 192 -18.47 -16.33 -8.70
N ASN A 193 -17.30 -15.76 -9.01
CA ASN A 193 -16.07 -15.97 -8.25
C ASN A 193 -15.84 -14.93 -7.12
N LEU A 194 -16.76 -13.95 -6.98
CA LEU A 194 -16.75 -12.96 -5.89
C LEU A 194 -17.54 -13.46 -4.69
#